data_39568fd57f8223f0a66d3ea0ba6bf56a
#
_entry.id   39568fd57f8223f0a66d3ea0ba6bf56a
#
_cell.length_a   1.000
_cell.length_b   1.000
_cell.length_c   1.000
_cell.angle_alpha   90.00
_cell.angle_beta   90.00
_cell.angle_gamma   90.00
#
_symmetry.space_group_name_H-M   'P 1'
#
loop_
_entity.id
_entity.type
_entity.pdbx_description
1 polymer ?
#
loop_
_entity_poly.entity_id
_entity_poly.type
_entity_poly.pdbx_seq_one_letter_code
_entity_poly.pdbx_strand_id
1 'polypeptide(L)'
;DDLTVWFPIFGKLRKAKIRTLSGGERRILECFVILRSRSLFAVLDEPFSQVAPLHVVTLKALIRAEKRNKGILLTDHMYRHVTDVADRLYVLANGQTYLTQGDEDLVRYGYLNHL
;
A
#
# COMPACT_ATOMS: atom_id res chain seq x y z
N ASP A 1 -4.68 -21.33 -4.97
CA ASP A 1 -5.19 -19.98 -5.03
C ASP A 1 -4.14 -19.00 -4.54
N ASP A 2 -3.75 -18.07 -5.39
CA ASP A 2 -2.71 -17.08 -5.13
C ASP A 2 -2.99 -16.22 -3.89
N LEU A 3 -4.25 -15.81 -3.73
CA LEU A 3 -4.65 -14.99 -2.60
C LEU A 3 -4.38 -15.71 -1.26
N THR A 4 -4.70 -16.99 -1.17
CA THR A 4 -4.51 -17.76 0.07
C THR A 4 -3.05 -18.10 0.32
N VAL A 5 -2.21 -18.11 -0.70
CA VAL A 5 -0.76 -18.25 -0.54
C VAL A 5 -0.18 -17.00 0.12
N TRP A 6 -0.55 -15.81 -0.37
CA TRP A 6 -0.09 -14.55 0.20
C TRP A 6 -0.75 -14.25 1.56
N PHE A 7 -2.06 -14.49 1.66
CA PHE A 7 -2.86 -14.17 2.84
C PHE A 7 -3.69 -15.39 3.25
N PRO A 8 -3.13 -16.31 4.06
CA PRO A 8 -3.81 -17.56 4.44
C PRO A 8 -5.16 -17.37 5.11
N ILE A 9 -5.40 -16.20 5.75
CA ILE A 9 -6.69 -15.91 6.39
C ILE A 9 -7.86 -16.06 5.40
N PHE A 10 -7.66 -15.79 4.12
CA PHE A 10 -8.71 -15.91 3.11
C PHE A 10 -9.11 -17.35 2.81
N GLY A 11 -8.30 -18.34 3.22
CA GLY A 11 -8.70 -19.75 3.19
C GLY A 11 -9.90 -20.02 4.08
N LYS A 12 -9.96 -19.36 5.24
CA LYS A 12 -11.08 -19.45 6.19
C LYS A 12 -12.28 -18.62 5.74
N LEU A 13 -12.06 -17.55 4.98
CA LEU A 13 -13.08 -16.60 4.57
C LEU A 13 -13.62 -16.88 3.16
N ARG A 14 -13.26 -17.99 2.57
CA ARG A 14 -13.55 -18.31 1.16
C ARG A 14 -15.02 -18.20 0.78
N LYS A 15 -15.91 -18.60 1.70
CA LYS A 15 -17.37 -18.53 1.50
C LYS A 15 -18.00 -17.29 2.11
N ALA A 16 -17.21 -16.40 2.72
CA ALA A 16 -17.73 -15.18 3.30
C ALA A 16 -18.16 -14.21 2.21
N LYS A 17 -19.23 -13.46 2.50
CA LYS A 17 -19.63 -12.35 1.63
C LYS A 17 -18.71 -11.17 1.88
N ILE A 18 -18.38 -10.42 0.82
CA ILE A 18 -17.48 -9.25 0.92
C ILE A 18 -17.93 -8.29 2.00
N ARG A 19 -19.24 -8.07 2.13
CA ARG A 19 -19.80 -7.17 3.15
C ARG A 19 -19.57 -7.63 4.60
N THR A 20 -19.23 -8.90 4.82
CA THR A 20 -18.96 -9.44 6.16
C THR A 20 -17.48 -9.42 6.52
N LEU A 21 -16.62 -9.04 5.60
CA LEU A 21 -15.19 -8.88 5.87
C LEU A 21 -14.96 -7.65 6.75
N SER A 22 -13.94 -7.70 7.61
CA SER A 22 -13.49 -6.51 8.31
C SER A 22 -12.98 -5.46 7.33
N GLY A 23 -12.85 -4.21 7.77
CA GLY A 23 -12.30 -3.14 6.94
C GLY A 23 -10.89 -3.46 6.44
N GLY A 24 -10.04 -4.02 7.31
CA GLY A 24 -8.69 -4.44 6.93
C GLY A 24 -8.67 -5.60 5.95
N GLU A 25 -9.51 -6.62 6.17
CA GLU A 25 -9.63 -7.75 5.23
C GLU A 25 -10.09 -7.31 3.86
N ARG A 26 -11.08 -6.42 3.81
CA ARG A 26 -11.55 -5.85 2.55
C ARG A 26 -10.45 -5.06 1.84
N ARG A 27 -9.68 -4.28 2.59
CA ARG A 27 -8.57 -3.51 2.04
C ARG A 27 -7.50 -4.41 1.41
N ILE A 28 -7.15 -5.50 2.07
CA ILE A 28 -6.20 -6.48 1.55
C ILE A 28 -6.71 -7.08 0.25
N LEU A 29 -7.98 -7.48 0.23
CA LEU A 29 -8.58 -8.08 -0.97
C LEU A 29 -8.58 -7.09 -2.14
N GLU A 30 -8.96 -5.84 -1.91
CA GLU A 30 -8.94 -4.79 -2.93
C GLU A 30 -7.53 -4.58 -3.48
N CYS A 31 -6.54 -4.45 -2.62
CA CYS A 31 -5.15 -4.27 -3.03
C CYS A 31 -4.64 -5.47 -3.82
N PHE A 32 -4.96 -6.68 -3.38
CA PHE A 32 -4.56 -7.89 -4.07
C PHE A 32 -5.12 -7.94 -5.49
N VAL A 33 -6.42 -7.68 -5.64
CA VAL A 33 -7.07 -7.68 -6.96
C VAL A 33 -6.44 -6.65 -7.89
N ILE A 34 -6.19 -5.45 -7.40
CA ILE A 34 -5.59 -4.37 -8.19
C ILE A 34 -4.16 -4.72 -8.58
N LEU A 35 -3.35 -5.17 -7.63
CA LEU A 35 -1.94 -5.47 -7.87
C LEU A 35 -1.74 -6.68 -8.78
N ARG A 36 -2.62 -7.66 -8.71
CA ARG A 36 -2.54 -8.89 -9.53
C ARG A 36 -3.33 -8.79 -10.84
N SER A 37 -3.96 -7.65 -11.11
CA SER A 37 -4.63 -7.42 -12.39
C SER A 37 -3.60 -7.36 -13.53
N ARG A 38 -4.08 -7.52 -14.75
CA ARG A 38 -3.22 -7.45 -15.95
C ARG A 38 -2.91 -6.01 -16.40
N SER A 39 -3.25 -5.04 -15.60
CA SER A 39 -2.94 -3.64 -15.91
C SER A 39 -1.44 -3.38 -15.86
N LEU A 40 -0.98 -2.41 -16.66
CA LEU A 40 0.41 -1.96 -16.65
C LEU A 40 0.67 -0.98 -15.51
N PHE A 41 -0.38 -0.46 -14.89
CA PHE A 41 -0.27 0.55 -13.85
C PHE A 41 -1.34 0.32 -12.79
N ALA A 42 -1.00 0.53 -11.53
CA ALA A 42 -1.91 0.42 -10.40
C ALA A 42 -1.84 1.68 -9.54
N VAL A 43 -2.98 2.08 -9.00
CA VAL A 43 -3.09 3.19 -8.05
C VAL A 43 -3.65 2.65 -6.75
N LEU A 44 -2.94 2.85 -5.65
CA LEU A 44 -3.34 2.42 -4.32
C LEU A 44 -3.45 3.64 -3.41
N ASP A 45 -4.65 3.93 -2.94
CA ASP A 45 -4.91 5.05 -2.04
C ASP A 45 -5.00 4.54 -0.59
N GLU A 46 -4.03 4.93 0.22
CA GLU A 46 -3.90 4.54 1.63
C GLU A 46 -4.01 3.02 1.86
N PRO A 47 -3.19 2.20 1.18
CA PRO A 47 -3.33 0.74 1.25
C PRO A 47 -3.01 0.16 2.62
N PHE A 48 -2.26 0.87 3.47
CA PHE A 48 -1.87 0.38 4.79
C PHE A 48 -2.84 0.79 5.90
N SER A 49 -3.86 1.60 5.58
CA SER A 49 -4.83 2.07 6.55
C SER A 49 -5.70 0.93 7.07
N GLN A 50 -5.85 0.83 8.40
CA GLN A 50 -6.69 -0.17 9.08
C GLN A 50 -6.28 -1.63 8.84
N VAL A 51 -5.08 -1.86 8.35
CA VAL A 51 -4.55 -3.21 8.10
C VAL A 51 -3.72 -3.64 9.30
N ALA A 52 -3.93 -4.88 9.76
CA ALA A 52 -3.15 -5.44 10.88
C ALA A 52 -1.66 -5.48 10.55
N PRO A 53 -0.76 -5.25 11.53
CA PRO A 53 0.68 -5.20 11.28
C PRO A 53 1.25 -6.41 10.52
N LEU A 54 0.77 -7.60 10.84
CA LEU A 54 1.18 -8.83 10.15
C LEU A 54 0.84 -8.75 8.65
N HIS A 55 -0.34 -8.26 8.33
CA HIS A 55 -0.78 -8.14 6.94
C HIS A 55 -0.09 -6.97 6.20
N VAL A 56 0.33 -5.94 6.92
CA VAL A 56 1.13 -4.85 6.34
C VAL A 56 2.45 -5.40 5.79
N VAL A 57 3.12 -6.27 6.55
CA VAL A 57 4.37 -6.91 6.09
C VAL A 57 4.15 -7.67 4.79
N THR A 58 3.09 -8.46 4.72
CA THR A 58 2.77 -9.24 3.52
C THR A 58 2.38 -8.34 2.35
N LEU A 59 1.60 -7.29 2.62
CA LEU A 59 1.19 -6.34 1.58
C LEU A 59 2.40 -5.61 0.98
N LYS A 60 3.36 -5.23 1.80
CA LYS A 60 4.62 -4.64 1.33
C LYS A 60 5.38 -5.62 0.42
N ALA A 61 5.45 -6.89 0.80
CA ALA A 61 6.09 -7.92 0.00
C ALA A 61 5.41 -8.09 -1.36
N LEU A 62 4.07 -8.06 -1.38
CA LEU A 62 3.29 -8.12 -2.61
C LEU A 62 3.55 -6.90 -3.51
N ILE A 63 3.57 -5.71 -2.94
CA ILE A 63 3.89 -4.48 -3.67
C ILE A 63 5.30 -4.58 -4.30
N ARG A 64 6.29 -5.03 -3.53
CA ARG A 64 7.65 -5.20 -4.05
C ARG A 64 7.72 -6.21 -5.19
N ALA A 65 6.93 -7.29 -5.11
CA ALA A 65 6.89 -8.28 -6.17
C ALA A 65 6.26 -7.71 -7.44
N GLU A 66 5.15 -6.99 -7.31
CA GLU A 66 4.39 -6.48 -8.45
C GLU A 66 5.02 -5.26 -9.12
N LYS A 67 5.77 -4.43 -8.39
CA LYS A 67 6.43 -3.25 -9.00
C LYS A 67 7.49 -3.63 -10.04
N ARG A 68 7.88 -4.89 -10.10
CA ARG A 68 8.75 -5.40 -11.17
C ARG A 68 8.03 -5.49 -12.51
N ASN A 69 6.72 -5.60 -12.48
CA ASN A 69 5.90 -5.87 -13.65
C ASN A 69 5.02 -4.68 -14.05
N LYS A 70 4.83 -3.72 -13.16
CA LYS A 70 3.94 -2.58 -13.41
C LYS A 70 4.40 -1.34 -12.65
N GLY A 71 3.95 -0.18 -13.11
CA GLY A 71 4.06 1.06 -12.35
C GLY A 71 3.02 1.07 -11.23
N ILE A 72 3.43 1.54 -10.05
CA ILE A 72 2.52 1.64 -8.90
C ILE A 72 2.62 3.06 -8.35
N LEU A 73 1.48 3.74 -8.30
CA LEU A 73 1.33 5.00 -7.59
C LEU A 73 0.62 4.71 -6.27
N LEU A 74 1.26 5.05 -5.18
CA LEU A 74 0.76 4.75 -3.84
C LEU A 74 0.71 6.05 -3.03
N THR A 75 -0.42 6.29 -2.37
CA THR A 75 -0.55 7.40 -1.43
C THR A 75 -0.77 6.84 -0.02
N ASP A 76 -0.10 7.41 0.97
CA ASP A 76 -0.34 7.06 2.37
C ASP A 76 0.25 8.14 3.28
N HIS A 77 -0.35 8.32 4.44
CA HIS A 77 0.17 9.19 5.48
C HIS A 77 1.18 8.48 6.40
N MET A 78 1.26 7.16 6.34
CA MET A 78 2.19 6.34 7.13
C MET A 78 3.53 6.26 6.41
N TYR A 79 4.31 7.34 6.52
CA TYR A 79 5.50 7.53 5.69
C TYR A 79 6.51 6.39 5.79
N ARG A 80 6.67 5.75 6.96
CA ARG A 80 7.62 4.63 7.11
C ARG A 80 7.25 3.45 6.23
N HIS A 81 5.95 3.16 6.11
CA HIS A 81 5.49 2.11 5.22
C HIS A 81 5.70 2.48 3.76
N VAL A 82 5.49 3.76 3.42
CA VAL A 82 5.72 4.24 2.06
C VAL A 82 7.20 4.15 1.68
N THR A 83 8.10 4.62 2.55
CA THR A 83 9.54 4.57 2.28
C THR A 83 10.09 3.15 2.16
N ASP A 84 9.46 2.19 2.84
CA ASP A 84 9.88 0.79 2.76
C ASP A 84 9.66 0.18 1.36
N VAL A 85 8.71 0.69 0.58
CA VAL A 85 8.34 0.11 -0.71
C VAL A 85 8.58 1.02 -1.91
N ALA A 86 8.68 2.33 -1.69
CA ALA A 86 8.77 3.32 -2.76
C ALA A 86 10.19 3.40 -3.35
N ASP A 87 10.28 3.54 -4.66
CA ASP A 87 11.52 3.89 -5.35
C ASP A 87 11.71 5.40 -5.39
N ARG A 88 10.61 6.15 -5.44
CA ARG A 88 10.59 7.61 -5.39
C ARG A 88 9.48 8.06 -4.46
N LEU A 89 9.75 9.07 -3.67
CA LEU A 89 8.79 9.63 -2.73
C LEU A 89 8.57 11.10 -3.04
N TYR A 90 7.30 11.45 -3.28
CA TYR A 90 6.89 12.84 -3.49
C TYR A 90 6.01 13.27 -2.32
N VAL A 91 6.17 14.51 -1.90
CA VAL A 91 5.25 15.13 -0.95
C VAL A 91 4.29 16.02 -1.71
N LEU A 92 3.01 15.91 -1.42
CA LEU A 92 1.98 16.82 -1.90
C LEU A 92 1.78 17.92 -0.87
N ALA A 93 2.12 19.14 -1.23
CA ALA A 93 1.99 20.30 -0.36
C ALA A 93 1.61 21.53 -1.19
N ASN A 94 0.66 22.32 -0.70
CA ASN A 94 0.24 23.58 -1.32
C ASN A 94 -0.15 23.42 -2.81
N GLY A 95 -0.81 22.31 -3.14
CA GLY A 95 -1.26 22.04 -4.51
C GLY A 95 -0.18 21.58 -5.47
N GLN A 96 1.02 21.27 -4.99
CA GLN A 96 2.15 20.83 -5.80
C GLN A 96 2.80 19.59 -5.23
N THR A 97 3.51 18.83 -6.06
CA THR A 97 4.30 17.68 -5.63
C THR A 97 5.78 18.02 -5.66
N TYR A 98 6.50 17.54 -4.66
CA TYR A 98 7.94 17.77 -4.51
C TYR A 98 8.63 16.42 -4.35
N LEU A 99 9.58 16.11 -5.21
CA LEU A 99 10.41 14.92 -5.06
C LEU A 99 11.30 15.10 -3.83
N THR A 100 11.23 14.17 -2.89
CA THR A 100 12.03 14.23 -1.67
C THR A 100 13.35 13.48 -1.87
N GLN A 101 14.39 13.95 -1.17
CA GLN A 101 15.70 13.31 -1.19
C GLN A 101 16.10 12.76 0.18
N GLY A 102 15.24 12.93 1.18
CA GLY A 102 15.49 12.45 2.54
C GLY A 102 14.42 12.92 3.51
N ASP A 103 14.54 12.48 4.75
CA ASP A 103 13.57 12.77 5.80
C ASP A 103 13.45 14.27 6.11
N GLU A 104 14.52 15.03 5.89
CA GLU A 104 14.53 16.48 6.09
C GLU A 104 13.52 17.18 5.17
N ASP A 105 13.39 16.71 3.94
CA ASP A 105 12.40 17.26 3.01
C ASP A 105 10.98 16.95 3.46
N LEU A 106 10.76 15.81 4.12
CA LEU A 106 9.45 15.46 4.67
C LEU A 106 9.03 16.43 5.77
N VAL A 107 9.95 16.86 6.61
CA VAL A 107 9.71 17.90 7.62
C VAL A 107 9.47 19.24 6.93
N ARG A 108 10.34 19.60 5.99
CA ARG A 108 10.29 20.88 5.27
C ARG A 108 8.94 21.11 4.58
N TYR A 109 8.36 20.06 3.97
CA TYR A 109 7.08 20.17 3.29
C TYR A 109 5.87 19.82 4.16
N GLY A 110 6.08 19.64 5.47
CA GLY A 110 5.00 19.46 6.42
C GLY A 110 4.42 18.05 6.51
N TYR A 111 5.08 17.06 5.91
CA TYR A 111 4.64 15.66 6.01
C TYR A 111 4.97 15.05 7.37
N LEU A 112 6.13 15.42 7.94
CA LEU A 112 6.52 15.10 9.30
C LEU A 112 6.61 16.39 10.11
N ASN A 113 6.25 16.31 11.37
CA ASN A 113 6.38 17.44 12.28
C ASN A 113 7.85 17.66 12.70
N HIS A 114 8.58 16.58 12.84
CA HIS A 114 10.02 16.60 13.18
C HIS A 114 10.62 15.22 12.89
N LEU A 115 11.93 15.18 12.85
CA LEU A 115 12.66 13.92 12.69
C LEU A 115 12.78 13.16 14.03
#